data_6c413cde25a1ab147cebce4759729ebb
#
_entry.id   6c413cde25a1ab147cebce4759729ebb
#
_cell.length_a   1.000
_cell.length_b   1.000
_cell.length_c   1.000
_cell.angle_alpha   90.00
_cell.angle_beta   90.00
_cell.angle_gamma   90.00
#
_symmetry.space_group_name_H-M   'P 1'
#
loop_
_entity.id
_entity.type
_entity.pdbx_description
1 polymer ?
#
loop_
_entity_poly.entity_id
_entity_poly.type
_entity_poly.pdbx_seq_one_letter_code
_entity_poly.pdbx_strand_id
1 'polypeptide(L)'
;MTPTDTSEPEKQVAVLQRQNAGADNGDAANRTALTPSHKSSAAPTTAQQTIPAAATRSVPARAAEPDHAVTQPTTPLWQKYGTPLLVVLLAAAVAATITHKWNAWQGGRIEQVTDDAYVWGDITPLSTKVDGIVQDVTVSDFQQVHKGEILAELEDKDFLAHVAQANAAVEAAKAAIDENRRQRELQDSMIQRALAGVDQANDQITASQNAIEAVRADVVRTQKERSRQEALFQTRSTTRQTLEQAVAAAQMFAAQLASREADLEQAKAVLHSSELAVEAERRKKAVLESQEAQLIAALHAKEASLDLATIDLGYTKIAAPADGAVGERQVRRGQFVSPGTQVIPFVDKTKWVQANYLETQLTNVKVGDPAEIRIDAYPGRVFHGRVVEIAPASGSRFALLPPDNATGNFTKVVQRISVKVGLDDASLAAKLRPGLSVIATIRTR
;
A
#
# COMPACT_ATOMS: atom_id res chain seq x y z
N MET A 1 35.55 -55.19 -5.78
CA MET A 1 36.36 -55.11 -4.55
C MET A 1 36.09 -53.75 -3.94
N THR A 2 35.33 -53.86 -2.94
CA THR A 2 35.03 -53.04 -1.75
C THR A 2 34.46 -51.61 -1.95
N PRO A 3 33.33 -51.38 -1.31
CA PRO A 3 32.68 -50.10 -1.20
C PRO A 3 33.14 -49.38 0.11
N THR A 4 33.17 -48.11 0.08
CA THR A 4 33.17 -47.24 1.26
C THR A 4 32.47 -45.95 0.84
N ASP A 5 31.62 -45.47 1.47
CA ASP A 5 30.94 -45.31 2.75
C ASP A 5 30.33 -43.91 2.70
N THR A 6 29.02 -43.88 2.67
CA THR A 6 28.22 -42.67 2.63
C THR A 6 27.65 -42.49 4.03
N SER A 7 28.22 -41.63 4.84
CA SER A 7 27.48 -41.11 6.00
C SER A 7 28.13 -39.84 6.56
N GLU A 8 27.30 -38.89 6.72
CA GLU A 8 27.21 -37.67 7.53
C GLU A 8 27.38 -36.35 6.80
N PRO A 9 26.28 -35.59 6.79
CA PRO A 9 26.19 -34.38 7.60
C PRO A 9 24.81 -34.18 8.23
N GLU A 10 24.49 -34.86 9.30
CA GLU A 10 23.24 -34.63 10.06
C GLU A 10 23.47 -34.23 11.52
N LYS A 11 24.67 -33.80 11.89
CA LYS A 11 25.01 -33.46 13.29
C LYS A 11 25.34 -31.98 13.58
N GLN A 12 25.15 -31.05 12.66
CA GLN A 12 25.46 -29.64 12.97
C GLN A 12 24.21 -28.71 13.16
N VAL A 13 22.98 -29.20 13.10
CA VAL A 13 21.79 -28.42 13.37
C VAL A 13 21.23 -28.53 14.80
N ALA A 14 21.75 -29.45 15.61
CA ALA A 14 21.24 -29.71 16.96
C ALA A 14 21.97 -28.99 18.11
N VAL A 15 22.95 -28.12 17.86
CA VAL A 15 23.72 -27.43 18.92
C VAL A 15 23.34 -25.97 19.15
N LEU A 16 22.51 -25.36 18.28
CA LEU A 16 22.09 -23.95 18.40
C LEU A 16 20.68 -23.72 19.02
N GLN A 17 20.03 -24.77 19.53
CA GLN A 17 18.70 -24.63 20.18
C GLN A 17 18.71 -24.95 21.69
N ARG A 18 19.85 -24.96 22.37
CA ARG A 18 19.94 -25.24 23.83
C ARG A 18 20.64 -24.17 24.66
N GLN A 19 20.54 -22.90 24.27
CA GLN A 19 21.10 -21.80 25.08
C GLN A 19 20.09 -20.70 25.46
N ASN A 20 18.79 -20.96 25.46
CA ASN A 20 17.79 -19.99 25.93
C ASN A 20 16.69 -20.66 26.77
N ALA A 21 17.05 -21.45 27.75
CA ALA A 21 16.13 -21.90 28.78
C ALA A 21 16.93 -22.18 30.07
N GLY A 22 17.00 -21.19 30.95
CA GLY A 22 17.60 -21.40 32.25
C GLY A 22 18.09 -20.14 32.93
N ALA A 23 17.19 -19.30 33.41
CA ALA A 23 17.44 -18.40 34.54
C ALA A 23 16.11 -17.87 35.07
N ASP A 24 15.37 -18.68 35.74
CA ASP A 24 14.38 -18.27 36.73
C ASP A 24 14.69 -19.05 38.00
N ASN A 25 15.06 -18.33 39.08
CA ASN A 25 14.78 -18.62 40.47
C ASN A 25 15.70 -17.88 41.42
N GLY A 26 15.07 -17.16 42.31
CA GLY A 26 15.58 -16.90 43.66
C GLY A 26 16.31 -15.58 43.83
N ASP A 27 15.75 -14.58 44.41
CA ASP A 27 15.76 -14.52 45.87
C ASP A 27 14.91 -13.34 46.40
N ALA A 28 14.20 -13.64 47.42
CA ALA A 28 13.39 -12.75 48.21
C ALA A 28 14.25 -11.93 49.17
N ALA A 29 13.66 -10.85 49.65
CA ALA A 29 13.99 -10.10 50.85
C ALA A 29 14.99 -8.94 50.75
N ASN A 30 14.46 -7.72 50.69
CA ASN A 30 14.61 -6.78 51.82
C ASN A 30 13.69 -5.54 51.61
N ARG A 31 12.64 -5.49 52.39
CA ARG A 31 12.31 -4.51 53.45
C ARG A 31 12.98 -3.14 53.25
N THR A 32 12.20 -2.10 52.99
CA THR A 32 12.03 -1.07 54.02
C THR A 32 10.83 -0.21 53.68
N ALA A 33 9.86 -0.20 54.58
CA ALA A 33 8.76 0.70 54.75
C ALA A 33 9.22 2.14 54.91
N LEU A 34 8.48 3.04 54.28
CA LEU A 34 8.28 4.41 54.82
C LEU A 34 6.92 4.90 54.34
N THR A 35 5.91 4.67 55.16
CA THR A 35 4.75 5.54 55.30
C THR A 35 5.12 6.78 56.12
N PRO A 36 4.54 7.92 55.84
CA PRO A 36 3.84 8.70 56.84
C PRO A 36 2.41 8.99 56.33
N SER A 37 1.38 8.56 57.06
CA SER A 37 0.80 9.09 58.28
C SER A 37 0.38 10.55 58.20
N HIS A 38 -0.95 10.67 58.36
CA HIS A 38 -1.71 11.81 58.90
C HIS A 38 -2.05 12.98 57.96
N LYS A 39 -3.29 13.37 57.86
CA LYS A 39 -4.35 13.65 58.90
C LYS A 39 -5.69 13.65 58.18
N SER A 40 -6.62 12.90 58.55
CA SER A 40 -7.79 13.11 59.43
C SER A 40 -8.10 14.60 59.65
N SER A 41 -9.21 15.03 59.07
CA SER A 41 -10.11 16.06 59.66
C SER A 41 -11.49 15.86 59.04
N ALA A 42 -12.32 15.18 59.78
CA ALA A 42 -13.54 15.68 60.38
C ALA A 42 -14.62 16.10 59.38
N ALA A 43 -15.62 15.23 59.28
CA ALA A 43 -16.97 15.60 58.91
C ALA A 43 -17.59 16.51 59.95
N PRO A 44 -18.44 17.42 59.58
CA PRO A 44 -19.49 17.89 60.46
C PRO A 44 -20.84 17.25 60.14
N THR A 45 -21.27 16.40 61.01
CA THR A 45 -22.54 16.33 61.70
C THR A 45 -23.74 17.02 61.05
N THR A 46 -24.67 16.18 60.68
CA THR A 46 -26.08 16.38 60.49
C THR A 46 -26.66 17.23 61.60
N ALA A 47 -27.23 18.40 61.28
CA ALA A 47 -28.18 19.10 62.15
C ALA A 47 -29.59 18.83 61.66
N GLN A 48 -30.24 17.86 62.29
CA GLN A 48 -31.68 17.76 62.36
C GLN A 48 -32.25 18.98 63.07
N GLN A 49 -32.98 19.82 62.37
CA GLN A 49 -33.86 20.77 63.00
C GLN A 49 -35.23 20.16 63.18
N THR A 50 -35.49 19.82 64.39
CA THR A 50 -36.76 19.42 65.01
C THR A 50 -37.79 20.55 64.88
N ILE A 51 -38.96 20.17 64.42
CA ILE A 51 -40.19 20.95 64.47
C ILE A 51 -40.70 21.00 65.93
N PRO A 52 -41.01 22.10 66.51
CA PRO A 52 -41.83 22.10 67.76
C PRO A 52 -43.31 22.15 67.40
N ALA A 53 -44.02 21.20 68.02
CA ALA A 53 -45.46 21.07 68.02
C ALA A 53 -46.14 22.13 68.92
N ALA A 54 -47.32 22.49 68.48
CA ALA A 54 -48.53 22.87 69.24
C ALA A 54 -48.44 23.82 70.43
N ALA A 55 -49.12 24.87 70.31
CA ALA A 55 -49.77 25.51 71.41
C ALA A 55 -51.22 25.82 71.03
N THR A 56 -52.08 24.95 71.55
CA THR A 56 -53.51 25.11 71.68
C THR A 56 -53.80 26.37 72.53
N ARG A 57 -54.66 27.23 72.07
CA ARG A 57 -55.32 28.17 72.91
C ARG A 57 -56.77 28.34 72.54
N SER A 58 -57.54 27.98 73.53
CA SER A 58 -58.96 27.91 73.71
C SER A 58 -59.74 29.23 73.42
N VAL A 59 -60.90 28.93 72.93
CA VAL A 59 -62.14 29.73 72.80
C VAL A 59 -62.39 30.70 73.99
N PRO A 60 -63.05 31.85 73.75
CA PRO A 60 -64.44 31.88 74.26
C PRO A 60 -65.46 32.34 73.21
N ALA A 61 -66.68 31.65 73.37
CA ALA A 61 -67.92 31.99 72.74
C ALA A 61 -68.53 33.25 73.30
N ARG A 62 -69.35 33.93 72.55
CA ARG A 62 -70.60 34.68 72.82
C ARG A 62 -70.67 35.82 71.79
N ALA A 63 -71.72 36.13 71.16
CA ALA A 63 -73.15 36.13 71.50
C ALA A 63 -74.01 36.27 70.24
N ALA A 64 -75.19 35.89 70.32
CA ALA A 64 -76.27 35.81 69.39
C ALA A 64 -76.73 37.15 68.76
N GLU A 65 -77.18 37.03 67.54
CA GLU A 65 -78.33 37.65 66.86
C GLU A 65 -78.40 39.20 66.66
N PRO A 66 -79.04 39.66 65.55
CA PRO A 66 -80.27 39.15 64.94
C PRO A 66 -80.28 39.16 63.38
N ASP A 67 -81.14 38.34 62.95
CA ASP A 67 -81.90 38.20 61.73
C ASP A 67 -82.06 39.48 60.90
N HIS A 68 -81.50 39.52 59.67
CA HIS A 68 -81.95 40.34 58.60
C HIS A 68 -82.09 39.51 57.33
N ALA A 69 -83.28 39.29 56.95
CA ALA A 69 -83.66 38.75 55.65
C ALA A 69 -83.06 39.56 54.53
N VAL A 70 -82.09 39.03 53.80
CA VAL A 70 -81.61 39.59 52.57
C VAL A 70 -82.15 38.75 51.43
N THR A 71 -83.02 39.39 50.69
CA THR A 71 -83.57 39.00 49.37
C THR A 71 -82.43 38.50 48.46
N GLN A 72 -82.52 37.26 47.99
CA GLN A 72 -81.67 36.70 46.98
C GLN A 72 -81.88 37.44 45.62
N PRO A 73 -80.88 37.99 44.95
CA PRO A 73 -81.01 38.40 43.61
C PRO A 73 -80.98 37.15 42.72
N THR A 74 -82.01 36.98 41.93
CA THR A 74 -82.08 35.96 40.84
C THR A 74 -81.07 36.28 39.84
N THR A 75 -79.90 35.59 39.82
CA THR A 75 -78.91 35.71 38.77
C THR A 75 -79.47 35.13 37.44
N PRO A 76 -79.40 35.87 36.33
CA PRO A 76 -79.90 35.41 35.03
C PRO A 76 -79.18 34.15 34.62
N LEU A 77 -79.87 33.19 34.10
CA LEU A 77 -79.39 31.86 33.65
C LEU A 77 -78.11 31.94 32.73
N TRP A 78 -77.86 33.07 32.12
CA TRP A 78 -76.71 33.29 31.28
C TRP A 78 -75.42 33.44 32.08
N GLN A 79 -75.41 33.99 33.27
CA GLN A 79 -74.22 34.06 34.13
C GLN A 79 -73.89 32.69 34.79
N LYS A 80 -74.84 31.80 34.95
CA LYS A 80 -74.66 30.48 35.56
C LYS A 80 -74.05 29.46 34.61
N TYR A 81 -74.21 29.64 33.28
CA TYR A 81 -73.72 28.71 32.28
C TYR A 81 -72.82 29.37 31.23
N GLY A 82 -72.82 30.69 31.07
CA GLY A 82 -72.01 31.39 30.10
C GLY A 82 -70.54 31.48 30.48
N THR A 83 -70.23 31.71 31.77
CA THR A 83 -68.86 31.78 32.24
C THR A 83 -68.13 30.43 32.21
N PRO A 84 -68.72 29.29 32.65
CA PRO A 84 -68.01 27.99 32.51
C PRO A 84 -67.90 27.57 31.06
N LEU A 85 -68.84 27.88 30.19
CA LEU A 85 -68.76 27.54 28.74
C LEU A 85 -67.66 28.36 28.07
N LEU A 86 -67.45 29.61 28.41
CA LEU A 86 -66.38 30.46 27.87
C LEU A 86 -65.00 29.99 28.34
N VAL A 87 -64.87 29.53 29.60
CA VAL A 87 -63.63 28.93 30.12
C VAL A 87 -63.31 27.61 29.43
N VAL A 88 -64.35 26.74 29.17
CA VAL A 88 -64.13 25.51 28.44
C VAL A 88 -63.76 25.76 26.97
N LEU A 89 -64.36 26.74 26.31
CA LEU A 89 -64.04 27.15 24.96
C LEU A 89 -62.59 27.70 24.88
N LEU A 90 -62.21 28.52 25.85
CA LEU A 90 -60.84 29.05 25.95
C LEU A 90 -59.82 27.92 26.19
N ALA A 91 -60.12 27.01 27.09
CA ALA A 91 -59.26 25.83 27.36
C ALA A 91 -59.16 24.91 26.11
N ALA A 92 -60.28 24.71 25.40
CA ALA A 92 -60.25 23.97 24.12
C ALA A 92 -59.46 24.68 23.02
N ALA A 93 -59.57 26.01 22.94
CA ALA A 93 -58.80 26.81 21.99
C ALA A 93 -57.29 26.79 22.30
N VAL A 94 -56.93 26.84 23.58
CA VAL A 94 -55.52 26.68 24.06
C VAL A 94 -55.03 25.28 23.75
N ALA A 95 -55.79 24.24 24.07
CA ALA A 95 -55.46 22.86 23.79
C ALA A 95 -55.32 22.61 22.25
N ALA A 96 -56.23 23.18 21.43
CA ALA A 96 -56.14 23.08 19.99
C ALA A 96 -54.92 23.83 19.42
N THR A 97 -54.54 24.99 19.98
CA THR A 97 -53.32 25.71 19.58
C THR A 97 -52.06 24.99 19.98
N ILE A 98 -52.03 24.35 21.16
CA ILE A 98 -50.91 23.53 21.62
C ILE A 98 -50.77 22.30 20.74
N THR A 99 -51.86 21.55 20.47
CA THR A 99 -51.80 20.35 19.63
C THR A 99 -51.49 20.66 18.18
N HIS A 100 -52.00 21.79 17.62
CA HIS A 100 -51.69 22.20 16.25
C HIS A 100 -50.25 22.67 16.06
N LYS A 101 -49.66 23.27 17.11
CA LYS A 101 -48.26 23.71 17.08
C LYS A 101 -47.26 22.73 17.65
N TRP A 102 -47.71 21.57 18.15
CA TRP A 102 -46.87 20.56 18.76
C TRP A 102 -45.80 19.99 17.82
N ASN A 103 -46.19 19.72 16.58
CA ASN A 103 -45.24 19.26 15.53
C ASN A 103 -44.22 20.32 15.13
N ALA A 104 -44.58 21.60 15.20
CA ALA A 104 -43.63 22.72 14.94
C ALA A 104 -42.61 22.87 16.10
N TRP A 105 -42.93 22.39 17.27
CA TRP A 105 -42.04 22.42 18.46
C TRP A 105 -41.09 21.22 18.49
N GLN A 106 -41.48 20.08 17.96
CA GLN A 106 -40.74 18.81 18.02
C GLN A 106 -39.94 18.46 16.73
N GLY A 107 -39.55 19.39 15.91
CA GLY A 107 -38.70 19.10 14.72
C GLY A 107 -39.38 19.35 13.36
N GLY A 108 -40.66 19.73 13.33
CA GLY A 108 -41.37 20.19 12.12
C GLY A 108 -41.06 21.65 11.73
N ARG A 109 -40.03 22.25 12.33
CA ARG A 109 -39.59 23.59 11.92
C ARG A 109 -38.91 23.49 10.57
N ILE A 110 -39.27 24.39 9.67
CA ILE A 110 -38.65 24.53 8.33
C ILE A 110 -37.13 24.87 8.49
N GLU A 111 -36.76 25.50 9.62
CA GLU A 111 -35.39 25.86 9.92
C GLU A 111 -34.86 25.09 11.13
N GLN A 112 -33.80 24.34 10.91
CA GLN A 112 -33.08 23.63 11.96
C GLN A 112 -31.81 24.40 12.29
N VAL A 113 -31.69 24.86 13.54
CA VAL A 113 -30.57 25.68 14.01
C VAL A 113 -29.75 24.90 15.01
N THR A 114 -28.43 24.99 14.89
CA THR A 114 -27.50 24.52 15.91
C THR A 114 -26.39 25.53 16.13
N ASP A 115 -25.99 25.69 17.37
CA ASP A 115 -24.81 26.45 17.84
C ASP A 115 -23.59 25.52 18.09
N ASP A 116 -23.81 24.20 18.08
CA ASP A 116 -22.75 23.21 18.15
C ASP A 116 -22.24 22.91 16.73
N ALA A 117 -21.59 23.90 16.17
CA ALA A 117 -20.98 23.82 14.85
C ALA A 117 -19.66 24.57 14.79
N TYR A 118 -18.74 24.06 13.99
CA TYR A 118 -17.43 24.67 13.83
C TYR A 118 -16.90 24.47 12.41
N VAL A 119 -16.01 25.37 12.00
CA VAL A 119 -15.27 25.22 10.77
C VAL A 119 -14.31 24.07 10.93
N TRP A 120 -14.36 23.10 10.01
CA TRP A 120 -13.47 21.96 9.93
C TRP A 120 -12.59 22.05 8.70
N GLY A 121 -11.44 21.43 8.72
CA GLY A 121 -10.52 21.28 7.61
C GLY A 121 -9.55 20.14 7.91
N ASP A 122 -9.05 19.50 6.88
CA ASP A 122 -8.07 18.44 7.06
C ASP A 122 -6.73 19.02 7.55
N ILE A 123 -6.27 18.52 8.66
CA ILE A 123 -4.97 18.85 9.24
C ILE A 123 -4.12 17.59 9.17
N THR A 124 -3.13 17.62 8.28
CA THR A 124 -2.24 16.48 8.05
C THR A 124 -0.89 16.73 8.73
N PRO A 125 -0.50 15.94 9.72
CA PRO A 125 0.84 16.02 10.28
C PRO A 125 1.86 15.48 9.26
N LEU A 126 2.65 16.36 8.65
CA LEU A 126 3.72 15.95 7.75
C LEU A 126 4.88 15.44 8.59
N SER A 127 5.34 14.23 8.29
CA SER A 127 6.42 13.56 9.00
C SER A 127 7.52 13.10 8.06
N THR A 128 8.74 12.91 8.59
CA THR A 128 9.86 12.35 7.84
C THR A 128 9.64 10.86 7.56
N LYS A 129 10.15 10.39 6.43
CA LYS A 129 10.21 8.95 6.09
C LYS A 129 11.59 8.35 6.31
N VAL A 130 12.61 9.22 6.37
CA VAL A 130 14.02 8.86 6.58
C VAL A 130 14.55 9.56 7.82
N ASP A 131 15.61 9.06 8.39
CA ASP A 131 16.36 9.69 9.46
C ASP A 131 17.38 10.68 8.91
N GLY A 132 17.74 11.65 9.71
CA GLY A 132 18.75 12.64 9.33
C GLY A 132 18.71 13.88 10.18
N ILE A 133 19.62 14.81 9.90
CA ILE A 133 19.66 16.12 10.54
C ILE A 133 18.90 17.11 9.66
N VAL A 134 18.02 17.89 10.28
CA VAL A 134 17.33 18.99 9.58
C VAL A 134 18.35 20.04 9.16
N GLN A 135 18.56 20.16 7.87
CA GLN A 135 19.48 21.14 7.29
C GLN A 135 18.87 22.53 7.30
N ASP A 136 17.62 22.64 6.85
CA ASP A 136 16.88 23.89 6.85
C ASP A 136 15.37 23.68 6.91
N VAL A 137 14.65 24.69 7.40
CA VAL A 137 13.19 24.79 7.33
C VAL A 137 12.86 26.06 6.58
N THR A 138 12.46 25.89 5.31
CA THR A 138 12.33 26.97 4.33
C THR A 138 11.10 27.86 4.53
N VAL A 139 10.13 27.40 5.32
CA VAL A 139 8.87 28.09 5.55
C VAL A 139 8.79 28.68 6.96
N SER A 140 8.04 29.78 7.09
CA SER A 140 7.68 30.36 8.36
C SER A 140 6.39 29.77 8.92
N ASP A 141 6.17 29.89 10.23
CA ASP A 141 4.94 29.46 10.87
C ASP A 141 3.73 30.17 10.25
N PHE A 142 2.67 29.41 9.98
CA PHE A 142 1.41 29.91 9.41
C PHE A 142 1.49 30.45 7.97
N GLN A 143 2.57 30.16 7.26
CA GLN A 143 2.75 30.55 5.86
C GLN A 143 1.79 29.80 4.95
N GLN A 144 1.30 30.51 3.90
CA GLN A 144 0.60 29.87 2.77
C GLN A 144 1.64 29.20 1.86
N VAL A 145 1.34 27.98 1.42
CA VAL A 145 2.24 27.18 0.60
C VAL A 145 1.48 26.56 -0.57
N HIS A 146 2.20 26.31 -1.66
CA HIS A 146 1.68 25.67 -2.85
C HIS A 146 2.09 24.18 -2.91
N LYS A 147 1.31 23.41 -3.64
CA LYS A 147 1.62 22.00 -3.89
C LYS A 147 3.04 21.83 -4.43
N GLY A 148 3.83 20.97 -3.80
CA GLY A 148 5.22 20.68 -4.18
C GLY A 148 6.24 21.68 -3.66
N GLU A 149 5.84 22.74 -2.95
CA GLU A 149 6.76 23.66 -2.28
C GLU A 149 7.51 22.93 -1.15
N ILE A 150 8.83 23.10 -1.09
CA ILE A 150 9.67 22.45 -0.08
C ILE A 150 9.48 23.18 1.24
N LEU A 151 9.15 22.43 2.27
CA LEU A 151 8.87 22.94 3.63
C LEU A 151 10.07 22.77 4.55
N ALA A 152 10.77 21.65 4.41
CA ALA A 152 11.98 21.35 5.17
C ALA A 152 12.89 20.43 4.34
N GLU A 153 14.19 20.58 4.57
CA GLU A 153 15.24 19.77 3.94
C GLU A 153 16.09 19.11 5.03
N LEU A 154 16.34 17.83 4.86
CA LEU A 154 17.31 17.06 5.64
C LEU A 154 18.68 17.11 4.97
N GLU A 155 19.74 16.85 5.71
CA GLU A 155 21.08 16.68 5.15
C GLU A 155 21.08 15.49 4.18
N ASP A 156 21.42 15.75 2.92
CA ASP A 156 21.28 14.80 1.80
C ASP A 156 22.58 14.13 1.38
N LYS A 157 23.73 14.50 1.98
CA LYS A 157 25.07 14.04 1.55
C LYS A 157 25.21 12.52 1.52
N ASP A 158 24.73 11.84 2.56
CA ASP A 158 24.81 10.39 2.67
C ASP A 158 23.91 9.71 1.63
N PHE A 159 22.73 10.26 1.38
CA PHE A 159 21.80 9.79 0.34
C PHE A 159 22.35 10.00 -1.06
N LEU A 160 23.00 11.14 -1.33
CA LEU A 160 23.70 11.39 -2.60
C LEU A 160 24.85 10.40 -2.81
N ALA A 161 25.60 10.07 -1.76
CA ALA A 161 26.65 9.06 -1.82
C ALA A 161 26.08 7.65 -2.11
N HIS A 162 24.93 7.29 -1.51
CA HIS A 162 24.22 6.04 -1.80
C HIS A 162 23.72 5.98 -3.25
N VAL A 163 23.15 7.06 -3.79
CA VAL A 163 22.75 7.15 -5.20
C VAL A 163 23.97 6.99 -6.12
N ALA A 164 25.09 7.67 -5.81
CA ALA A 164 26.31 7.54 -6.60
C ALA A 164 26.86 6.11 -6.57
N GLN A 165 26.85 5.45 -5.43
CA GLN A 165 27.27 4.05 -5.28
C GLN A 165 26.36 3.10 -6.07
N ALA A 166 25.04 3.27 -5.99
CA ALA A 166 24.08 2.45 -6.72
C ALA A 166 24.22 2.64 -8.23
N ASN A 167 24.43 3.89 -8.68
CA ASN A 167 24.67 4.20 -10.09
C ASN A 167 25.96 3.54 -10.62
N ALA A 168 27.05 3.59 -9.85
CA ALA A 168 28.29 2.88 -10.21
C ALA A 168 28.09 1.37 -10.32
N ALA A 169 27.22 0.78 -9.47
CA ALA A 169 26.87 -0.64 -9.55
C ALA A 169 26.06 -0.98 -10.81
N VAL A 170 25.18 -0.10 -11.27
CA VAL A 170 24.46 -0.22 -12.55
C VAL A 170 25.43 -0.18 -13.72
N GLU A 171 26.35 0.77 -13.74
CA GLU A 171 27.36 0.87 -14.81
C GLU A 171 28.29 -0.35 -14.84
N ALA A 172 28.67 -0.89 -13.70
CA ALA A 172 29.45 -2.14 -13.62
C ALA A 172 28.65 -3.34 -14.18
N ALA A 173 27.35 -3.43 -13.92
CA ALA A 173 26.49 -4.49 -14.47
C ALA A 173 26.34 -4.36 -16.00
N LYS A 174 26.23 -3.13 -16.54
CA LYS A 174 26.22 -2.89 -17.99
C LYS A 174 27.53 -3.30 -18.65
N ALA A 175 28.66 -2.96 -18.03
CA ALA A 175 29.98 -3.35 -18.52
C ALA A 175 30.15 -4.88 -18.57
N ALA A 176 29.57 -5.62 -17.60
CA ALA A 176 29.60 -7.07 -17.60
C ALA A 176 28.78 -7.68 -18.77
N ILE A 177 27.64 -7.09 -19.12
CA ILE A 177 26.85 -7.48 -20.29
C ILE A 177 27.64 -7.23 -21.57
N ASP A 178 28.29 -6.09 -21.71
CA ASP A 178 29.10 -5.76 -22.89
C ASP A 178 30.31 -6.69 -23.02
N GLU A 179 30.91 -7.10 -21.92
CA GLU A 179 31.98 -8.11 -21.94
C GLU A 179 31.44 -9.47 -22.42
N ASN A 180 30.29 -9.93 -21.93
CA ASN A 180 29.66 -11.18 -22.39
C ASN A 180 29.33 -11.10 -23.91
N ARG A 181 28.87 -9.96 -24.42
CA ARG A 181 28.61 -9.75 -25.84
C ARG A 181 29.90 -9.90 -26.68
N ARG A 182 31.01 -9.29 -26.25
CA ARG A 182 32.31 -9.46 -26.92
C ARG A 182 32.78 -10.92 -26.91
N GLN A 183 32.54 -11.64 -25.80
CA GLN A 183 32.84 -13.08 -25.73
C GLN A 183 32.00 -13.90 -26.70
N ARG A 184 30.73 -13.55 -26.89
CA ARG A 184 29.85 -14.20 -27.89
C ARG A 184 30.31 -13.93 -29.33
N GLU A 185 30.74 -12.72 -29.66
CA GLU A 185 31.30 -12.38 -30.97
C GLU A 185 32.56 -13.18 -31.26
N LEU A 186 33.44 -13.34 -30.27
CA LEU A 186 34.62 -14.21 -30.38
C LEU A 186 34.19 -15.66 -30.61
N GLN A 187 33.17 -16.14 -29.88
CA GLN A 187 32.67 -17.50 -30.03
C GLN A 187 32.06 -17.73 -31.42
N ASP A 188 31.36 -16.77 -31.99
CA ASP A 188 30.86 -16.84 -33.37
C ASP A 188 31.99 -17.01 -34.36
N SER A 189 33.12 -16.31 -34.15
CA SER A 189 34.33 -16.47 -34.99
C SER A 189 34.91 -17.88 -34.86
N MET A 190 34.82 -18.50 -33.65
CA MET A 190 35.27 -19.90 -33.47
C MET A 190 34.34 -20.89 -34.15
N ILE A 191 33.04 -20.64 -34.17
CA ILE A 191 32.06 -21.46 -34.92
C ILE A 191 32.36 -21.38 -36.43
N GLN A 192 32.60 -20.19 -36.95
CA GLN A 192 32.96 -20.03 -38.38
C GLN A 192 34.22 -20.78 -38.74
N ARG A 193 35.24 -20.78 -37.89
CA ARG A 193 36.46 -21.57 -38.07
C ARG A 193 36.18 -23.07 -38.08
N ALA A 194 35.34 -23.56 -37.17
CA ALA A 194 34.96 -24.96 -37.13
C ALA A 194 34.16 -25.37 -38.35
N LEU A 195 33.27 -24.49 -38.88
CA LEU A 195 32.54 -24.73 -40.13
C LEU A 195 33.48 -24.87 -41.35
N ALA A 196 34.51 -24.01 -41.46
CA ALA A 196 35.52 -24.14 -42.48
C ALA A 196 36.26 -25.50 -42.43
N GLY A 197 36.41 -26.07 -41.21
CA GLY A 197 36.95 -27.43 -41.04
C GLY A 197 36.01 -28.51 -41.59
N VAL A 198 34.68 -28.32 -41.45
CA VAL A 198 33.68 -29.21 -42.06
C VAL A 198 33.75 -29.14 -43.59
N ASP A 199 33.86 -27.95 -44.17
CA ASP A 199 33.98 -27.75 -45.62
C ASP A 199 35.22 -28.45 -46.15
N GLN A 200 36.37 -28.30 -45.47
CA GLN A 200 37.64 -28.96 -45.84
C GLN A 200 37.47 -30.51 -45.78
N ALA A 201 36.80 -31.04 -44.79
CA ALA A 201 36.53 -32.47 -44.66
C ALA A 201 35.61 -33.02 -45.80
N ASN A 202 34.62 -32.24 -46.22
CA ASN A 202 33.76 -32.55 -47.36
C ASN A 202 34.54 -32.55 -48.69
N ASP A 203 35.44 -31.62 -48.89
CA ASP A 203 36.31 -31.60 -50.05
C ASP A 203 37.22 -32.84 -50.10
N GLN A 204 37.72 -33.30 -48.94
CA GLN A 204 38.51 -34.54 -48.84
C GLN A 204 37.67 -35.79 -49.18
N ILE A 205 36.38 -35.84 -48.74
CA ILE A 205 35.48 -36.92 -49.13
C ILE A 205 35.27 -36.93 -50.64
N THR A 206 35.04 -35.77 -51.25
CA THR A 206 34.88 -35.62 -52.69
C THR A 206 36.13 -36.11 -53.48
N ALA A 207 37.32 -35.75 -53.01
CA ALA A 207 38.58 -36.21 -53.57
C ALA A 207 38.75 -37.71 -53.44
N SER A 208 38.40 -38.33 -52.30
CA SER A 208 38.43 -39.75 -52.06
C SER A 208 37.45 -40.50 -52.95
N GLN A 209 36.24 -39.96 -53.15
CA GLN A 209 35.23 -40.54 -54.07
C GLN A 209 35.73 -40.57 -55.55
N ASN A 210 36.30 -39.43 -55.99
CA ASN A 210 36.88 -39.34 -57.34
C ASN A 210 38.01 -40.37 -57.51
N ALA A 211 38.87 -40.61 -56.53
CA ALA A 211 39.93 -41.55 -56.52
C ALA A 211 39.40 -43.00 -56.60
N ILE A 212 38.29 -43.28 -55.91
CA ILE A 212 37.60 -44.62 -56.03
C ILE A 212 37.07 -44.82 -57.41
N GLU A 213 36.41 -43.84 -58.04
CA GLU A 213 35.87 -43.98 -59.39
C GLU A 213 36.98 -44.28 -60.45
N ALA A 214 38.13 -43.63 -60.29
CA ALA A 214 39.28 -43.91 -61.16
C ALA A 214 39.78 -45.35 -61.05
N VAL A 215 39.95 -45.82 -59.80
CA VAL A 215 40.39 -47.25 -59.58
C VAL A 215 39.32 -48.22 -59.95
N ARG A 216 38.05 -47.94 -59.79
CA ARG A 216 36.90 -48.76 -60.16
C ARG A 216 36.87 -49.04 -61.67
N ALA A 217 37.21 -48.06 -62.52
CA ALA A 217 37.35 -48.19 -63.93
C ALA A 217 38.43 -49.25 -64.29
N ASP A 218 39.58 -49.22 -63.59
CA ASP A 218 40.66 -50.17 -63.77
C ASP A 218 40.29 -51.59 -63.28
N VAL A 219 39.57 -51.69 -62.13
CA VAL A 219 39.04 -53.00 -61.68
C VAL A 219 38.13 -53.64 -62.74
N VAL A 220 37.20 -52.85 -63.29
CA VAL A 220 36.29 -53.35 -64.32
C VAL A 220 37.09 -53.80 -65.59
N ARG A 221 38.09 -53.02 -65.99
CA ARG A 221 38.94 -53.39 -67.16
C ARG A 221 39.72 -54.65 -66.89
N THR A 222 40.43 -54.76 -65.75
CA THR A 222 41.28 -55.91 -65.42
C THR A 222 40.43 -57.16 -65.13
N GLN A 223 39.22 -57.07 -64.61
CA GLN A 223 38.31 -58.11 -64.38
C GLN A 223 37.76 -58.72 -65.72
N LYS A 224 37.44 -57.83 -66.68
CA LYS A 224 37.05 -58.28 -68.04
C LYS A 224 38.22 -58.94 -68.74
N GLU A 225 39.46 -58.44 -68.57
CA GLU A 225 40.67 -59.10 -69.17
C GLU A 225 40.92 -60.43 -68.53
N ARG A 226 40.83 -60.57 -67.19
CA ARG A 226 40.94 -61.86 -66.49
C ARG A 226 39.91 -62.86 -67.05
N SER A 227 38.62 -62.48 -67.12
CA SER A 227 37.58 -63.33 -67.65
C SER A 227 37.83 -63.77 -69.10
N ARG A 228 38.37 -62.88 -69.93
CA ARG A 228 38.77 -63.15 -71.30
C ARG A 228 39.90 -64.20 -71.37
N GLN A 229 40.97 -63.99 -70.58
CA GLN A 229 42.12 -64.88 -70.52
C GLN A 229 41.76 -66.27 -69.97
N GLU A 230 40.82 -66.30 -69.00
CA GLU A 230 40.29 -67.53 -68.43
C GLU A 230 39.52 -68.34 -69.47
N ALA A 231 38.67 -67.74 -70.33
CA ALA A 231 37.98 -68.37 -71.42
C ALA A 231 38.94 -68.87 -72.53
N LEU A 232 39.94 -68.08 -72.85
CA LEU A 232 40.98 -68.44 -73.83
C LEU A 232 41.87 -69.62 -73.36
N PHE A 233 42.14 -69.67 -72.04
CA PHE A 233 42.90 -70.77 -71.46
C PHE A 233 42.13 -72.09 -71.50
N GLN A 234 40.84 -72.09 -71.26
CA GLN A 234 39.99 -73.25 -71.41
C GLN A 234 40.01 -73.82 -72.85
N THR A 235 40.13 -72.94 -73.86
CA THR A 235 40.25 -73.31 -75.27
C THR A 235 41.70 -73.60 -75.76
N ARG A 236 42.67 -73.53 -74.77
CA ARG A 236 44.13 -73.67 -75.04
C ARG A 236 44.71 -72.61 -75.99
N SER A 237 44.07 -71.43 -76.07
CA SER A 237 44.45 -70.33 -76.97
C SER A 237 45.33 -69.26 -76.28
N THR A 238 45.72 -69.46 -75.00
CA THR A 238 46.66 -68.59 -74.26
C THR A 238 47.56 -69.41 -73.32
N THR A 239 48.61 -68.78 -72.81
CA THR A 239 49.57 -69.43 -71.91
C THR A 239 49.13 -69.33 -70.41
N ARG A 240 49.56 -70.22 -69.54
CA ARG A 240 49.28 -70.23 -68.13
C ARG A 240 49.87 -68.90 -67.46
N GLN A 241 51.04 -68.49 -67.92
CA GLN A 241 51.69 -67.24 -67.47
C GLN A 241 50.83 -66.05 -67.73
N THR A 242 50.19 -65.91 -68.93
CA THR A 242 49.33 -64.80 -69.30
C THR A 242 48.06 -64.76 -68.39
N LEU A 243 47.46 -65.94 -68.11
CA LEU A 243 46.33 -66.04 -67.22
C LEU A 243 46.72 -65.65 -65.79
N GLU A 244 47.86 -66.12 -65.26
CA GLU A 244 48.34 -65.80 -63.93
C GLU A 244 48.62 -64.29 -63.79
N GLN A 245 49.19 -63.64 -64.84
CA GLN A 245 49.37 -62.21 -64.91
C GLN A 245 48.06 -61.45 -64.87
N ALA A 246 47.02 -61.84 -65.61
CA ALA A 246 45.71 -61.21 -65.60
C ALA A 246 45.02 -61.38 -64.24
N VAL A 247 45.14 -62.56 -63.61
CA VAL A 247 44.61 -62.81 -62.25
C VAL A 247 45.31 -61.90 -61.24
N ALA A 248 46.68 -61.81 -61.28
CA ALA A 248 47.45 -60.98 -60.38
C ALA A 248 47.09 -59.49 -60.56
N ALA A 249 46.93 -59.02 -61.82
CA ALA A 249 46.50 -57.63 -62.09
C ALA A 249 45.09 -57.32 -61.53
N ALA A 250 44.11 -58.23 -61.68
CA ALA A 250 42.76 -58.07 -61.15
C ALA A 250 42.78 -58.09 -59.65
N GLN A 251 43.57 -58.89 -58.94
CA GLN A 251 43.73 -58.93 -57.52
C GLN A 251 44.38 -57.65 -57.01
N MET A 252 45.42 -57.14 -57.69
CA MET A 252 46.10 -55.88 -57.34
C MET A 252 45.13 -54.72 -57.36
N PHE A 253 44.36 -54.52 -58.41
CA PHE A 253 43.41 -53.38 -58.50
C PHE A 253 42.23 -53.59 -57.57
N ALA A 254 41.78 -54.79 -57.28
CA ALA A 254 40.75 -55.02 -56.22
C ALA A 254 41.27 -54.66 -54.86
N ALA A 255 42.51 -55.01 -54.51
CA ALA A 255 43.12 -54.57 -53.24
C ALA A 255 43.32 -53.07 -53.20
N GLN A 256 43.66 -52.42 -54.31
CA GLN A 256 43.80 -50.97 -54.42
C GLN A 256 42.43 -50.30 -54.25
N LEU A 257 41.33 -50.84 -54.78
CA LEU A 257 39.97 -50.35 -54.58
C LEU A 257 39.62 -50.41 -53.09
N ALA A 258 39.84 -51.54 -52.42
CA ALA A 258 39.57 -51.71 -50.99
C ALA A 258 40.37 -50.70 -50.13
N SER A 259 41.65 -50.42 -50.53
CA SER A 259 42.42 -49.38 -49.88
C SER A 259 41.79 -47.98 -50.04
N ARG A 260 41.30 -47.61 -51.24
CA ARG A 260 40.64 -46.30 -51.49
C ARG A 260 39.28 -46.25 -50.79
N GLU A 261 38.55 -47.31 -50.65
CA GLU A 261 37.31 -47.36 -49.84
C GLU A 261 37.60 -47.14 -48.37
N ALA A 262 38.71 -47.69 -47.82
CA ALA A 262 39.15 -47.41 -46.45
C ALA A 262 39.58 -45.97 -46.29
N ASP A 263 40.25 -45.36 -47.28
CA ASP A 263 40.60 -43.91 -47.28
C ASP A 263 39.33 -43.02 -47.20
N LEU A 264 38.24 -43.44 -47.92
CA LEU A 264 36.96 -42.73 -47.87
C LEU A 264 36.32 -42.85 -46.47
N GLU A 265 36.31 -44.04 -45.86
CA GLU A 265 35.77 -44.22 -44.52
C GLU A 265 36.55 -43.40 -43.46
N GLN A 266 37.88 -43.29 -43.63
CA GLN A 266 38.69 -42.37 -42.80
C GLN A 266 38.29 -40.91 -43.01
N ALA A 267 38.08 -40.47 -44.28
CA ALA A 267 37.62 -39.11 -44.56
C ALA A 267 36.24 -38.79 -43.96
N LYS A 268 35.31 -39.75 -43.98
CA LYS A 268 34.02 -39.61 -43.31
C LYS A 268 34.14 -39.49 -41.80
N ALA A 269 35.06 -40.27 -41.19
CA ALA A 269 35.31 -40.17 -39.76
C ALA A 269 35.89 -38.79 -39.38
N VAL A 270 36.72 -38.19 -40.22
CA VAL A 270 37.25 -36.81 -40.08
C VAL A 270 36.08 -35.80 -40.18
N LEU A 271 35.19 -35.94 -41.18
CA LEU A 271 33.99 -35.11 -41.30
C LEU A 271 33.16 -35.15 -40.01
N HIS A 272 32.83 -36.35 -39.55
CA HIS A 272 32.03 -36.50 -38.32
C HIS A 272 32.69 -35.86 -37.09
N SER A 273 34.02 -35.97 -36.97
CA SER A 273 34.76 -35.30 -35.89
C SER A 273 34.69 -33.77 -36.00
N SER A 274 34.71 -33.22 -37.22
CA SER A 274 34.60 -31.77 -37.49
C SER A 274 33.19 -31.27 -37.20
N GLU A 275 32.14 -32.05 -37.53
CA GLU A 275 30.78 -31.71 -37.17
C GLU A 275 30.56 -31.68 -35.66
N LEU A 276 31.12 -32.62 -34.91
CA LEU A 276 31.08 -32.64 -33.45
C LEU A 276 31.82 -31.42 -32.86
N ALA A 277 32.92 -30.99 -33.49
CA ALA A 277 33.61 -29.76 -33.07
C ALA A 277 32.72 -28.51 -33.26
N VAL A 278 31.99 -28.37 -34.37
CA VAL A 278 31.01 -27.30 -34.58
C VAL A 278 29.94 -27.29 -33.48
N GLU A 279 29.39 -28.48 -33.20
CA GLU A 279 28.38 -28.63 -32.15
C GLU A 279 28.91 -28.25 -30.77
N ALA A 280 30.15 -28.60 -30.45
CA ALA A 280 30.78 -28.21 -29.20
C ALA A 280 30.91 -26.67 -29.08
N GLU A 281 31.30 -25.99 -30.15
CA GLU A 281 31.41 -24.52 -30.15
C GLU A 281 30.03 -23.83 -30.06
N ARG A 282 28.99 -24.41 -30.72
CA ARG A 282 27.60 -23.94 -30.59
C ARG A 282 27.08 -24.07 -29.15
N ARG A 283 27.38 -25.17 -28.47
CA ARG A 283 27.02 -25.34 -27.04
C ARG A 283 27.69 -24.34 -26.15
N LYS A 284 28.96 -23.98 -26.37
CA LYS A 284 29.63 -22.89 -25.65
C LYS A 284 28.93 -21.56 -25.86
N LYS A 285 28.50 -21.25 -27.09
CA LYS A 285 27.68 -20.06 -27.37
C LYS A 285 26.39 -20.05 -26.57
N ALA A 286 25.66 -21.16 -26.53
CA ALA A 286 24.42 -21.28 -25.78
C ALA A 286 24.60 -21.03 -24.25
N VAL A 287 25.77 -21.43 -23.71
CA VAL A 287 26.14 -21.10 -22.31
C VAL A 287 26.30 -19.60 -22.13
N LEU A 288 27.01 -18.92 -23.03
CA LEU A 288 27.18 -17.47 -22.98
C LEU A 288 25.84 -16.72 -23.13
N GLU A 289 24.93 -17.23 -23.96
CA GLU A 289 23.55 -16.69 -24.09
C GLU A 289 22.74 -16.84 -22.78
N SER A 290 22.86 -17.98 -22.12
CA SER A 290 22.27 -18.18 -20.81
C SER A 290 22.85 -17.25 -19.74
N GLN A 291 24.17 -16.99 -19.79
CA GLN A 291 24.83 -16.05 -18.92
C GLN A 291 24.38 -14.60 -19.16
N GLU A 292 24.14 -14.21 -20.42
CA GLU A 292 23.61 -12.88 -20.74
C GLU A 292 22.26 -12.65 -20.07
N ALA A 293 21.34 -13.63 -20.10
CA ALA A 293 20.05 -13.54 -19.41
C ALA A 293 20.22 -13.31 -17.89
N GLN A 294 21.19 -13.99 -17.26
CA GLN A 294 21.48 -13.81 -15.84
C GLN A 294 22.07 -12.40 -15.56
N LEU A 295 22.95 -11.92 -16.42
CA LEU A 295 23.53 -10.57 -16.30
C LEU A 295 22.48 -9.47 -16.48
N ILE A 296 21.53 -9.65 -17.41
CA ILE A 296 20.38 -8.73 -17.58
C ILE A 296 19.50 -8.71 -16.30
N ALA A 297 19.21 -9.87 -15.73
CA ALA A 297 18.47 -9.95 -14.48
C ALA A 297 19.24 -9.25 -13.32
N ALA A 298 20.55 -9.41 -13.27
CA ALA A 298 21.40 -8.72 -12.31
C ALA A 298 21.41 -7.19 -12.53
N LEU A 299 21.41 -6.72 -13.78
CA LEU A 299 21.28 -5.29 -14.12
C LEU A 299 19.95 -4.73 -13.57
N HIS A 300 18.82 -5.38 -13.86
CA HIS A 300 17.52 -4.92 -13.34
C HIS A 300 17.48 -4.86 -11.80
N ALA A 301 18.15 -5.80 -11.12
CA ALA A 301 18.25 -5.75 -9.66
C ALA A 301 19.07 -4.53 -9.19
N LYS A 302 20.11 -4.13 -9.92
CA LYS A 302 20.91 -2.92 -9.62
C LYS A 302 20.16 -1.64 -9.94
N GLU A 303 19.40 -1.60 -11.04
CA GLU A 303 18.50 -0.49 -11.39
C GLU A 303 17.44 -0.28 -10.30
N ALA A 304 16.80 -1.35 -9.84
CA ALA A 304 15.85 -1.26 -8.72
C ALA A 304 16.51 -0.73 -7.43
N SER A 305 17.78 -1.09 -7.18
CA SER A 305 18.53 -0.55 -6.04
C SER A 305 18.85 0.94 -6.19
N LEU A 306 19.13 1.40 -7.41
CA LEU A 306 19.32 2.81 -7.73
C LEU A 306 18.02 3.60 -7.56
N ASP A 307 16.89 3.04 -8.01
CA ASP A 307 15.57 3.66 -7.82
C ASP A 307 15.24 3.82 -6.34
N LEU A 308 15.48 2.80 -5.51
CA LEU A 308 15.31 2.89 -4.06
C LEU A 308 16.18 3.99 -3.45
N ALA A 309 17.46 4.05 -3.77
CA ALA A 309 18.35 5.11 -3.27
C ALA A 309 17.90 6.51 -3.72
N THR A 310 17.36 6.64 -4.93
CA THR A 310 16.82 7.90 -5.46
C THR A 310 15.53 8.31 -4.74
N ILE A 311 14.66 7.35 -4.43
CA ILE A 311 13.43 7.56 -3.64
C ILE A 311 13.79 8.04 -2.23
N ASP A 312 14.76 7.38 -1.59
CA ASP A 312 15.23 7.76 -0.25
C ASP A 312 15.82 9.18 -0.24
N LEU A 313 16.60 9.53 -1.26
CA LEU A 313 17.07 10.90 -1.49
C LEU A 313 15.88 11.87 -1.65
N GLY A 314 14.82 11.46 -2.37
CA GLY A 314 13.59 12.26 -2.50
C GLY A 314 12.91 12.53 -1.16
N TYR A 315 13.00 11.60 -0.21
CA TYR A 315 12.42 11.76 1.13
C TYR A 315 13.20 12.72 2.04
N THR A 316 14.40 13.12 1.67
CA THR A 316 15.13 14.20 2.38
C THR A 316 14.46 15.55 2.21
N LYS A 317 13.60 15.74 1.19
CA LYS A 317 12.86 16.96 0.91
C LYS A 317 11.39 16.76 1.27
N ILE A 318 10.94 17.45 2.31
CA ILE A 318 9.57 17.40 2.77
C ILE A 318 8.81 18.51 2.07
N ALA A 319 7.89 18.14 1.17
CA ALA A 319 7.12 19.08 0.36
C ALA A 319 5.63 19.07 0.73
N ALA A 320 4.95 20.18 0.42
CA ALA A 320 3.50 20.32 0.60
C ALA A 320 2.74 19.38 -0.36
N PRO A 321 1.77 18.57 0.14
CA PRO A 321 1.01 17.64 -0.68
C PRO A 321 -0.04 18.32 -1.57
N ALA A 322 -0.51 19.52 -1.15
CA ALA A 322 -1.53 20.31 -1.81
C ALA A 322 -1.33 21.80 -1.51
N ASP A 323 -2.17 22.66 -2.11
CA ASP A 323 -2.25 24.06 -1.73
C ASP A 323 -2.89 24.22 -0.34
N GLY A 324 -2.28 25.00 0.55
CA GLY A 324 -2.79 25.17 1.89
C GLY A 324 -1.95 26.11 2.73
N ALA A 325 -1.95 25.88 4.03
CA ALA A 325 -1.14 26.62 4.97
C ALA A 325 -0.40 25.65 5.92
N VAL A 326 0.79 25.99 6.31
CA VAL A 326 1.49 25.26 7.35
C VAL A 326 1.11 25.78 8.73
N GLY A 327 1.18 24.91 9.73
CA GLY A 327 1.02 25.29 11.13
C GLY A 327 2.33 25.72 11.78
N GLU A 328 2.45 25.51 13.09
CA GLU A 328 3.67 25.75 13.83
C GLU A 328 4.69 24.64 13.59
N ARG A 329 5.93 25.02 13.30
CA ARG A 329 7.03 24.10 13.08
C ARG A 329 7.37 23.33 14.35
N GLN A 330 7.46 21.99 14.23
CA GLN A 330 7.80 21.13 15.37
C GLN A 330 9.28 20.73 15.39
N VAL A 331 10.01 21.03 14.32
CA VAL A 331 11.44 20.74 14.21
C VAL A 331 12.23 22.02 13.96
N ARG A 332 13.51 21.97 14.30
CA ARG A 332 14.43 23.10 14.17
C ARG A 332 15.69 22.66 13.40
N ARG A 333 16.32 23.60 12.75
CA ARG A 333 17.61 23.40 12.08
C ARG A 333 18.64 22.79 13.03
N GLY A 334 19.36 21.78 12.60
CA GLY A 334 20.34 21.03 13.39
C GLY A 334 19.75 19.94 14.28
N GLN A 335 18.42 19.78 14.29
CA GLN A 335 17.76 18.70 15.03
C GLN A 335 17.86 17.39 14.27
N PHE A 336 18.18 16.30 14.97
CA PHE A 336 18.08 14.95 14.42
C PHE A 336 16.61 14.49 14.47
N VAL A 337 16.14 13.89 13.37
CA VAL A 337 14.80 13.34 13.22
C VAL A 337 14.86 11.90 12.77
N SER A 338 13.86 11.11 13.14
CA SER A 338 13.70 9.71 12.77
C SER A 338 12.41 9.50 11.98
N PRO A 339 12.25 8.42 11.22
CA PRO A 339 11.02 8.09 10.51
C PRO A 339 9.80 8.19 11.42
N GLY A 340 8.77 8.93 10.97
CA GLY A 340 7.57 9.22 11.75
C GLY A 340 7.64 10.47 12.63
N THR A 341 8.79 11.14 12.75
CA THR A 341 8.88 12.43 13.45
C THR A 341 8.06 13.47 12.70
N GLN A 342 7.11 14.10 13.39
CA GLN A 342 6.30 15.18 12.83
C GLN A 342 7.16 16.43 12.66
N VAL A 343 7.15 16.99 11.44
CA VAL A 343 7.93 18.19 11.08
C VAL A 343 7.07 19.43 11.18
N ILE A 344 5.93 19.43 10.52
CA ILE A 344 5.00 20.56 10.47
C ILE A 344 3.59 20.05 10.14
N PRO A 345 2.54 20.54 10.83
CA PRO A 345 1.18 20.24 10.44
C PRO A 345 0.81 21.06 9.20
N PHE A 346 0.17 20.40 8.24
CA PHE A 346 -0.34 21.02 7.02
C PHE A 346 -1.86 21.11 7.09
N VAL A 347 -2.43 22.28 6.76
CA VAL A 347 -3.87 22.56 6.75
C VAL A 347 -4.30 22.77 5.30
N ASP A 348 -5.14 21.87 4.80
CA ASP A 348 -5.67 21.96 3.45
C ASP A 348 -6.48 23.23 3.21
N LYS A 349 -6.51 23.70 1.97
CA LYS A 349 -7.31 24.86 1.55
C LYS A 349 -8.82 24.57 1.60
N THR A 350 -9.21 23.32 1.45
CA THR A 350 -10.61 22.89 1.47
C THR A 350 -11.14 22.87 2.90
N LYS A 351 -12.18 23.62 3.16
CA LYS A 351 -12.82 23.71 4.47
C LYS A 351 -14.32 23.57 4.36
N TRP A 352 -14.92 23.03 5.41
CA TRP A 352 -16.37 22.87 5.52
C TRP A 352 -16.82 23.21 6.93
N VAL A 353 -18.11 23.29 7.14
CA VAL A 353 -18.69 23.40 8.48
C VAL A 353 -19.19 22.04 8.93
N GLN A 354 -18.72 21.59 10.08
CA GLN A 354 -19.26 20.43 10.76
C GLN A 354 -20.22 20.91 11.83
N ALA A 355 -21.51 20.61 11.62
CA ALA A 355 -22.60 21.05 12.47
C ALA A 355 -23.29 19.83 13.11
N ASN A 356 -23.37 19.83 14.45
CA ASN A 356 -23.93 18.71 15.20
C ASN A 356 -25.38 19.05 15.55
N TYR A 357 -26.31 18.34 14.90
CA TYR A 357 -27.76 18.48 15.14
C TYR A 357 -28.26 17.38 16.04
N LEU A 358 -29.30 17.66 16.83
CA LEU A 358 -30.03 16.62 17.56
C LEU A 358 -30.73 15.68 16.58
N GLU A 359 -30.83 14.38 16.90
CA GLU A 359 -31.51 13.40 16.06
C GLU A 359 -32.95 13.81 15.69
N THR A 360 -33.62 14.52 16.62
CA THR A 360 -34.98 15.06 16.43
C THR A 360 -35.07 16.18 15.38
N GLN A 361 -33.97 16.84 15.12
CA GLN A 361 -33.88 17.95 14.13
C GLN A 361 -33.63 17.42 12.71
N LEU A 362 -33.13 16.19 12.57
CA LEU A 362 -32.71 15.63 11.27
C LEU A 362 -33.81 14.92 10.50
N THR A 363 -35.03 14.82 11.04
CA THR A 363 -36.12 14.05 10.44
C THR A 363 -36.40 14.41 8.98
N ASN A 364 -36.29 15.72 8.63
CA ASN A 364 -36.57 16.23 7.29
C ASN A 364 -35.33 16.77 6.58
N VAL A 365 -34.13 16.70 7.18
CA VAL A 365 -32.89 17.18 6.59
C VAL A 365 -32.38 16.18 5.55
N LYS A 366 -32.06 16.66 4.36
CA LYS A 366 -31.55 15.87 3.24
C LYS A 366 -30.26 16.46 2.71
N VAL A 367 -29.45 15.61 2.08
CA VAL A 367 -28.30 16.04 1.30
C VAL A 367 -28.78 16.96 0.17
N GLY A 368 -28.12 18.11 0.04
CA GLY A 368 -28.48 19.17 -0.92
C GLY A 368 -29.34 20.29 -0.35
N ASP A 369 -29.84 20.18 0.90
CA ASP A 369 -30.59 21.26 1.54
C ASP A 369 -29.72 22.50 1.75
N PRO A 370 -30.27 23.71 1.50
CA PRO A 370 -29.55 24.96 1.71
C PRO A 370 -29.31 25.23 3.20
N ALA A 371 -28.14 25.76 3.49
CA ALA A 371 -27.73 26.12 4.84
C ALA A 371 -27.23 27.56 4.90
N GLU A 372 -27.63 28.27 5.93
CA GLU A 372 -27.08 29.58 6.32
C GLU A 372 -26.09 29.37 7.48
N ILE A 373 -24.91 29.96 7.34
CA ILE A 373 -23.80 29.80 8.25
C ILE A 373 -23.38 31.16 8.76
N ARG A 374 -23.41 31.36 10.07
CA ARG A 374 -22.92 32.54 10.74
C ARG A 374 -21.70 32.18 11.56
N ILE A 375 -20.59 32.82 11.27
CA ILE A 375 -19.31 32.56 11.93
C ILE A 375 -19.04 33.68 12.91
N ASP A 376 -18.77 33.37 14.15
CA ASP A 376 -18.60 34.38 15.24
C ASP A 376 -17.46 35.33 14.94
N ALA A 377 -16.39 34.85 14.28
CA ALA A 377 -15.26 35.72 13.90
C ALA A 377 -15.60 36.74 12.79
N TYR A 378 -16.77 36.64 12.14
CA TYR A 378 -17.22 37.53 11.07
C TYR A 378 -18.62 38.06 11.33
N PRO A 379 -18.82 38.94 12.38
CA PRO A 379 -20.12 39.41 12.76
C PRO A 379 -20.80 40.17 11.61
N GLY A 380 -22.10 39.91 11.42
CA GLY A 380 -22.90 40.56 10.38
C GLY A 380 -22.76 39.96 8.97
N ARG A 381 -21.90 38.94 8.74
CA ARG A 381 -21.82 38.22 7.50
C ARG A 381 -22.54 36.87 7.58
N VAL A 382 -23.36 36.59 6.58
CA VAL A 382 -24.00 35.28 6.41
C VAL A 382 -23.32 34.59 5.24
N PHE A 383 -22.82 33.38 5.51
CA PHE A 383 -22.27 32.49 4.49
C PHE A 383 -23.37 31.53 4.06
N HIS A 384 -23.37 31.19 2.78
CA HIS A 384 -24.29 30.22 2.23
C HIS A 384 -23.55 28.93 1.92
N GLY A 385 -24.25 27.82 2.10
CA GLY A 385 -23.72 26.51 1.86
C GLY A 385 -24.82 25.49 1.67
N ARG A 386 -24.44 24.24 1.48
CA ARG A 386 -25.36 23.11 1.29
C ARG A 386 -24.92 21.94 2.13
N VAL A 387 -25.90 21.16 2.55
CA VAL A 387 -25.64 19.84 3.18
C VAL A 387 -24.99 18.93 2.16
N VAL A 388 -23.75 18.52 2.42
CA VAL A 388 -22.99 17.61 1.56
C VAL A 388 -23.18 16.17 2.03
N GLU A 389 -23.14 15.98 3.36
CA GLU A 389 -23.13 14.64 3.95
C GLU A 389 -23.73 14.69 5.35
N ILE A 390 -24.41 13.60 5.73
CA ILE A 390 -24.93 13.37 7.09
C ILE A 390 -24.22 12.15 7.65
N ALA A 391 -23.65 12.26 8.84
CA ALA A 391 -22.92 11.15 9.45
C ALA A 391 -23.83 9.92 9.63
N PRO A 392 -23.33 8.71 9.33
CA PRO A 392 -24.13 7.47 9.40
C PRO A 392 -24.42 7.01 10.84
N ALA A 393 -23.74 7.61 11.83
CA ALA A 393 -23.95 7.31 13.24
C ALA A 393 -23.75 8.55 14.13
N SER A 394 -24.22 8.49 15.37
CA SER A 394 -24.02 9.56 16.35
C SER A 394 -22.56 9.69 16.76
N GLY A 395 -22.16 10.88 17.14
CA GLY A 395 -20.78 11.17 17.59
C GLY A 395 -20.32 10.31 18.77
N SER A 396 -21.25 9.90 19.65
CA SER A 396 -20.94 9.01 20.75
C SER A 396 -20.50 7.60 20.33
N ARG A 397 -20.90 7.14 19.12
CA ARG A 397 -20.49 5.84 18.57
C ARG A 397 -19.10 5.88 17.92
N PHE A 398 -18.67 7.06 17.46
CA PHE A 398 -17.35 7.28 16.92
C PHE A 398 -16.32 7.72 17.98
N ALA A 399 -16.76 7.96 19.22
CA ALA A 399 -15.85 8.34 20.29
C ALA A 399 -14.90 7.18 20.64
N LEU A 400 -13.65 7.50 20.94
CA LEU A 400 -12.61 6.53 21.32
C LEU A 400 -13.03 5.73 22.59
N LEU A 401 -13.78 6.37 23.51
CA LEU A 401 -14.39 5.76 24.68
C LEU A 401 -15.91 6.01 24.62
N PRO A 402 -16.67 5.08 24.03
CA PRO A 402 -18.13 5.19 24.04
C PRO A 402 -18.64 5.20 25.47
N PRO A 403 -19.63 6.03 25.80
CA PRO A 403 -20.24 6.01 27.14
C PRO A 403 -20.90 4.65 27.38
N ASP A 404 -20.38 3.91 28.37
CA ASP A 404 -20.97 2.65 28.82
C ASP A 404 -21.80 2.87 30.08
N ASN A 405 -23.08 2.46 30.00
CA ASN A 405 -24.00 2.55 31.13
C ASN A 405 -23.97 1.21 31.93
N ALA A 406 -22.80 0.93 32.55
CA ALA A 406 -22.59 -0.28 33.33
C ALA A 406 -23.51 -0.40 34.60
N THR A 407 -24.19 0.69 35.00
CA THR A 407 -24.97 0.76 36.24
C THR A 407 -26.45 0.38 36.10
N GLY A 408 -26.89 -0.04 34.91
CA GLY A 408 -28.28 -0.53 34.71
C GLY A 408 -29.39 0.52 34.64
N ASN A 409 -29.11 1.80 34.90
CA ASN A 409 -30.06 2.90 34.74
C ASN A 409 -29.90 3.53 33.35
N PHE A 410 -30.81 3.19 32.45
CA PHE A 410 -30.85 3.78 31.11
C PHE A 410 -31.60 5.11 31.12
N THR A 411 -30.90 6.22 30.99
CA THR A 411 -31.51 7.52 30.75
C THR A 411 -31.45 7.80 29.24
N LYS A 412 -32.60 7.95 28.58
CA LYS A 412 -32.68 8.33 27.18
C LYS A 412 -32.16 9.76 27.01
N VAL A 413 -30.95 9.89 26.41
CA VAL A 413 -30.35 11.18 26.03
C VAL A 413 -30.44 11.31 24.51
N VAL A 414 -30.96 12.44 24.04
CA VAL A 414 -31.02 12.76 22.60
C VAL A 414 -29.59 12.81 22.05
N GLN A 415 -29.32 12.03 21.03
CA GLN A 415 -28.01 11.94 20.42
C GLN A 415 -27.79 13.08 19.42
N ARG A 416 -26.53 13.48 19.21
CA ARG A 416 -26.14 14.42 18.18
C ARG A 416 -25.54 13.68 17.00
N ILE A 417 -25.92 14.10 15.80
CA ILE A 417 -25.44 13.56 14.54
C ILE A 417 -24.76 14.71 13.78
N SER A 418 -23.55 14.48 13.31
CA SER A 418 -22.79 15.48 12.57
C SER A 418 -23.28 15.58 11.13
N VAL A 419 -23.47 16.81 10.67
CA VAL A 419 -23.81 17.15 9.30
C VAL A 419 -22.68 17.98 8.73
N LYS A 420 -22.17 17.57 7.57
CA LYS A 420 -21.14 18.29 6.82
C LYS A 420 -21.81 19.26 5.87
N VAL A 421 -21.55 20.54 6.06
CA VAL A 421 -22.07 21.62 5.21
C VAL A 421 -20.91 22.21 4.41
N GLY A 422 -20.96 22.06 3.10
CA GLY A 422 -20.04 22.69 2.16
C GLY A 422 -20.38 24.16 1.97
N LEU A 423 -19.38 24.99 1.83
CA LEU A 423 -19.51 26.44 1.57
C LEU A 423 -19.59 26.66 0.06
N ASP A 424 -20.55 27.46 -0.39
CA ASP A 424 -20.74 27.76 -1.82
C ASP A 424 -19.61 28.67 -2.36
N ASP A 425 -19.04 29.54 -1.53
CA ASP A 425 -17.94 30.43 -1.90
C ASP A 425 -16.59 29.88 -1.43
N ALA A 426 -15.87 29.23 -2.36
CA ALA A 426 -14.55 28.65 -2.09
C ALA A 426 -13.48 29.71 -1.72
N SER A 427 -13.62 30.94 -2.21
CA SER A 427 -12.66 32.03 -1.93
C SER A 427 -12.75 32.52 -0.49
N LEU A 428 -13.96 32.55 0.02
CA LEU A 428 -14.22 32.86 1.45
C LEU A 428 -13.88 31.67 2.33
N ALA A 429 -14.22 30.44 1.92
CA ALA A 429 -13.87 29.24 2.63
C ALA A 429 -12.35 29.12 2.88
N ALA A 430 -11.54 29.49 1.87
CA ALA A 430 -10.07 29.47 2.01
C ALA A 430 -9.52 30.40 3.10
N LYS A 431 -10.22 31.47 3.44
CA LYS A 431 -9.84 32.43 4.48
C LYS A 431 -10.25 32.01 5.89
N LEU A 432 -11.12 31.02 6.00
CA LEU A 432 -11.57 30.51 7.28
C LEU A 432 -10.47 29.67 7.93
N ARG A 433 -10.47 29.64 9.24
CA ARG A 433 -9.55 28.82 10.04
C ARG A 433 -10.34 27.67 10.68
N PRO A 434 -9.86 26.42 10.61
CA PRO A 434 -10.46 25.32 11.37
C PRO A 434 -10.55 25.67 12.87
N GLY A 435 -11.63 25.25 13.50
CA GLY A 435 -11.88 25.52 14.93
C GLY A 435 -12.68 26.79 15.21
N LEU A 436 -13.02 27.62 14.21
CA LEU A 436 -13.91 28.77 14.42
C LEU A 436 -15.33 28.30 14.75
N SER A 437 -15.96 28.88 15.77
CA SER A 437 -17.34 28.62 16.17
C SER A 437 -18.33 29.16 15.14
N VAL A 438 -19.40 28.42 14.93
CA VAL A 438 -20.38 28.67 13.89
C VAL A 438 -21.79 28.42 14.42
N ILE A 439 -22.74 29.25 14.01
CA ILE A 439 -24.17 28.95 14.09
C ILE A 439 -24.64 28.50 12.69
N ALA A 440 -25.08 27.26 12.61
CA ALA A 440 -25.54 26.70 11.35
C ALA A 440 -27.08 26.54 11.35
N THR A 441 -27.72 27.05 10.30
CA THR A 441 -29.17 26.95 10.10
C THR A 441 -29.45 26.23 8.78
N ILE A 442 -30.01 25.03 8.83
CA ILE A 442 -30.43 24.29 7.63
C ILE A 442 -31.91 24.57 7.38
N ARG A 443 -32.26 24.91 6.14
CA ARG A 443 -33.66 25.05 5.71
C ARG A 443 -34.09 23.76 5.02
N THR A 444 -35.02 23.07 5.68
CA THR A 444 -35.66 21.86 5.11
C THR A 444 -36.74 22.26 4.11
N ARG A 445 -36.82 21.53 3.03
CA ARG A 445 -37.87 21.72 2.02
C ARG A 445 -39.15 21.02 2.39
#